data_e20d1bb1aeaadd9ca62e2c86559803c3
#
_entry.id   e20d1bb1aeaadd9ca62e2c86559803c3
#
_cell.length_a   1.000
_cell.length_b   1.000
_cell.length_c   1.000
_cell.angle_alpha   90.00
_cell.angle_beta   90.00
_cell.angle_gamma   90.00
#
_symmetry.space_group_name_H-M   'P 1'
#
loop_
_entity.id
_entity.type
_entity.pdbx_description
1 polymer ?
#
loop_
_entity_poly.entity_id
_entity_poly.type
_entity_poly.pdbx_seq_one_letter_code
_entity_poly.pdbx_strand_id
1 'polypeptide(L)'
;MKLLGMKKRFEGKYLHGYELTYENRAGREKTFEMVSRSPLRDPSEIGTHVSGVTIVAWKDDRLLLLKEFRMSVNRTIYNLCAGMLEEGESVEDCARRELYEETGLRVARFFDILPPSYSAVGFSDTATWLVFLEAEGTPRVGASCANETCADCPRLSENEEISADFYTREQIDEMLKTETFSSRSQTVAWFFKNGGLPGAGEGWRGSKA
;
A
#
# COMPACT_ATOMS: atom_id res chain seq x y z
N MET A 1 24.54 -5.68 16.12
CA MET A 1 24.51 -6.49 14.88
C MET A 1 25.33 -5.76 13.84
N LYS A 2 26.29 -6.43 13.21
CA LYS A 2 27.10 -5.89 12.10
C LYS A 2 26.87 -6.76 10.88
N LEU A 3 26.46 -6.16 9.76
CA LEU A 3 26.34 -6.88 8.49
C LEU A 3 27.74 -7.18 7.97
N LEU A 4 28.02 -8.45 7.69
CA LEU A 4 29.30 -8.96 7.21
C LEU A 4 29.29 -9.22 5.71
N GLY A 5 28.13 -9.64 5.18
CA GLY A 5 28.02 -9.98 3.76
C GLY A 5 26.58 -10.19 3.30
N MET A 6 26.42 -10.16 1.98
CA MET A 6 25.18 -10.43 1.26
C MET A 6 25.48 -11.38 0.12
N LYS A 7 24.65 -12.39 -0.05
CA LYS A 7 24.74 -13.37 -1.14
C LYS A 7 23.39 -13.49 -1.83
N LYS A 8 23.35 -13.24 -3.14
CA LYS A 8 22.15 -13.49 -3.95
C LYS A 8 21.86 -15.00 -3.98
N ARG A 9 20.63 -15.39 -3.70
CA ARG A 9 20.17 -16.79 -3.69
C ARG A 9 19.32 -17.14 -4.89
N PHE A 10 18.45 -16.20 -5.32
CA PHE A 10 17.70 -16.35 -6.56
C PHE A 10 17.42 -14.98 -7.21
N GLU A 11 17.07 -15.01 -8.48
CA GLU A 11 16.67 -13.86 -9.28
C GLU A 11 15.39 -14.20 -10.04
N GLY A 12 14.28 -13.62 -9.62
CA GLY A 12 13.00 -13.70 -10.31
C GLY A 12 12.73 -12.44 -11.14
N LYS A 13 11.63 -12.44 -11.88
CA LYS A 13 11.19 -11.27 -12.66
C LYS A 13 10.84 -10.06 -11.77
N TYR A 14 10.28 -10.30 -10.58
CA TYR A 14 9.76 -9.25 -9.69
C TYR A 14 10.35 -9.30 -8.27
N LEU A 15 11.05 -10.36 -7.92
CA LEU A 15 11.64 -10.56 -6.61
C LEU A 15 13.05 -11.14 -6.75
N HIS A 16 13.93 -10.64 -5.90
CA HIS A 16 15.32 -11.09 -5.78
C HIS A 16 15.54 -11.58 -4.35
N GLY A 17 16.05 -12.78 -4.20
CA GLY A 17 16.30 -13.38 -2.88
C GLY A 17 17.74 -13.25 -2.45
N TYR A 18 17.96 -12.90 -1.19
CA TYR A 18 19.28 -12.70 -0.59
C TYR A 18 19.40 -13.42 0.72
N GLU A 19 20.62 -13.89 1.00
CA GLU A 19 21.06 -14.34 2.31
C GLU A 19 22.05 -13.30 2.85
N LEU A 20 21.75 -12.78 4.02
CA LEU A 20 22.57 -11.82 4.74
C LEU A 20 23.30 -12.53 5.86
N THR A 21 24.59 -12.25 6.03
CA THR A 21 25.39 -12.74 7.15
C THR A 21 25.67 -11.60 8.12
N TYR A 22 25.25 -11.77 9.35
CA TYR A 22 25.46 -10.80 10.44
C TYR A 22 26.36 -11.37 11.54
N GLU A 23 27.22 -10.54 12.09
CA GLU A 23 27.83 -10.78 13.40
C GLU A 23 26.85 -10.31 14.49
N ASN A 24 26.49 -11.23 15.38
CA ASN A 24 25.63 -10.91 16.52
C ASN A 24 26.41 -10.32 17.70
N ARG A 25 25.72 -9.93 18.79
CA ARG A 25 26.34 -9.33 19.98
C ARG A 25 27.35 -10.25 20.71
N ALA A 26 27.30 -11.55 20.44
CA ALA A 26 28.23 -12.53 21.02
C ALA A 26 29.40 -12.86 20.09
N GLY A 27 29.62 -12.08 19.01
CA GLY A 27 30.67 -12.32 18.02
C GLY A 27 30.43 -13.54 17.13
N ARG A 28 29.23 -14.10 17.08
CA ARG A 28 28.90 -15.28 16.26
C ARG A 28 28.13 -14.86 15.01
N GLU A 29 28.39 -15.56 13.92
CA GLU A 29 27.66 -15.37 12.68
C GLU A 29 26.21 -15.86 12.79
N LYS A 30 25.30 -15.12 12.12
CA LYS A 30 23.91 -15.47 11.94
C LYS A 30 23.49 -15.13 10.52
N THR A 31 22.88 -16.10 9.84
CA THR A 31 22.25 -15.88 8.54
C THR A 31 20.80 -15.41 8.68
N PHE A 32 20.37 -14.60 7.71
CA PHE A 32 19.01 -14.11 7.59
C PHE A 32 18.61 -14.09 6.10
N GLU A 33 17.46 -14.65 5.77
CA GLU A 33 16.95 -14.67 4.40
C GLU A 33 15.98 -13.52 4.19
N MET A 34 16.12 -12.83 3.05
CA MET A 34 15.22 -11.75 2.67
C MET A 34 14.94 -11.74 1.16
N VAL A 35 13.87 -11.02 0.81
CA VAL A 35 13.56 -10.68 -0.58
C VAL A 35 13.52 -9.17 -0.75
N SER A 36 13.93 -8.70 -1.94
CA SER A 36 13.77 -7.31 -2.37
C SER A 36 13.05 -7.25 -3.73
N ARG A 37 12.33 -6.18 -3.98
CA ARG A 37 11.76 -5.89 -5.31
C ARG A 37 12.82 -5.30 -6.25
N SER A 38 13.86 -4.70 -5.70
CA SER A 38 14.99 -4.14 -6.47
C SER A 38 16.17 -5.10 -6.46
N PRO A 39 16.91 -5.23 -7.57
CA PRO A 39 18.14 -5.99 -7.59
C PRO A 39 19.21 -5.25 -6.78
N LEU A 40 19.61 -5.82 -5.65
CA LEU A 40 20.67 -5.28 -4.80
C LEU A 40 22.04 -5.76 -5.26
N ARG A 41 22.98 -4.86 -5.42
CA ARG A 41 24.37 -5.13 -5.82
C ARG A 41 25.33 -5.10 -4.63
N ASP A 42 24.99 -4.24 -3.65
CA ASP A 42 25.81 -3.97 -2.47
C ASP A 42 24.94 -3.94 -1.20
N PRO A 43 25.43 -4.41 -0.06
CA PRO A 43 24.70 -4.35 1.20
C PRO A 43 24.21 -2.95 1.63
N SER A 44 24.84 -1.88 1.17
CA SER A 44 24.40 -0.50 1.47
C SER A 44 23.10 -0.11 0.77
N GLU A 45 22.69 -0.85 -0.25
CA GLU A 45 21.44 -0.62 -0.98
C GLU A 45 20.20 -1.20 -0.26
N ILE A 46 20.41 -2.05 0.76
CA ILE A 46 19.31 -2.64 1.53
C ILE A 46 18.49 -1.54 2.20
N GLY A 47 17.19 -1.54 1.92
CA GLY A 47 16.23 -0.61 2.52
C GLY A 47 16.33 0.84 2.02
N THR A 48 17.08 1.11 0.95
CA THR A 48 17.19 2.45 0.37
C THR A 48 16.16 2.72 -0.72
N HIS A 49 15.60 1.67 -1.31
CA HIS A 49 14.63 1.79 -2.39
C HIS A 49 13.20 1.92 -1.86
N VAL A 50 12.48 2.95 -2.32
CA VAL A 50 11.06 3.13 -2.04
C VAL A 50 10.26 2.66 -3.24
N SER A 51 9.42 1.65 -3.03
CA SER A 51 8.73 0.96 -4.13
C SER A 51 7.51 1.71 -4.67
N GLY A 52 6.85 2.53 -3.85
CA GLY A 52 5.61 3.18 -4.28
C GLY A 52 4.85 3.88 -3.17
N VAL A 53 3.55 4.01 -3.36
CA VAL A 53 2.61 4.67 -2.45
C VAL A 53 1.58 3.69 -1.90
N THR A 54 1.08 3.96 -0.70
CA THR A 54 -0.15 3.41 -0.16
C THR A 54 -1.07 4.58 0.18
N ILE A 55 -2.31 4.54 -0.28
CA ILE A 55 -3.23 5.67 -0.26
C ILE A 55 -4.33 5.40 0.76
N VAL A 56 -4.46 6.29 1.73
CA VAL A 56 -5.59 6.35 2.66
C VAL A 56 -6.53 7.42 2.15
N ALA A 57 -7.55 7.00 1.44
CA ALA A 57 -8.53 7.87 0.81
C ALA A 57 -9.87 7.82 1.55
N TRP A 58 -10.51 8.95 1.68
CA TRP A 58 -11.89 9.04 2.21
C TRP A 58 -12.70 10.05 1.39
N LYS A 59 -14.00 9.94 1.52
CA LYS A 59 -14.97 10.90 1.00
C LYS A 59 -16.11 11.02 1.99
N ASP A 60 -16.49 12.25 2.31
CA ASP A 60 -17.43 12.54 3.40
C ASP A 60 -16.94 11.84 4.69
N ASP A 61 -17.77 11.09 5.38
CA ASP A 61 -17.39 10.28 6.55
C ASP A 61 -17.29 8.78 6.22
N ARG A 62 -16.62 8.44 5.11
CA ARG A 62 -16.45 7.07 4.63
C ARG A 62 -15.03 6.82 4.16
N LEU A 63 -14.46 5.68 4.55
CA LEU A 63 -13.13 5.22 4.13
C LEU A 63 -13.24 4.40 2.85
N LEU A 64 -12.38 4.69 1.88
CA LEU A 64 -12.20 3.86 0.68
C LEU A 64 -11.42 2.60 1.03
N LEU A 65 -11.96 1.45 0.67
CA LEU A 65 -11.25 0.17 0.70
C LEU A 65 -11.43 -0.56 -0.63
N LEU A 66 -10.39 -1.27 -1.02
CA LEU A 66 -10.39 -2.21 -2.13
C LEU A 66 -10.68 -3.61 -1.61
N LYS A 67 -11.51 -4.35 -2.32
CA LYS A 67 -11.67 -5.79 -2.14
C LYS A 67 -10.97 -6.46 -3.33
N GLU A 68 -9.85 -7.14 -3.08
CA GLU A 68 -8.98 -7.67 -4.13
C GLU A 68 -8.53 -9.11 -3.84
N PHE A 69 -8.34 -9.90 -4.89
CA PHE A 69 -7.73 -11.21 -4.77
C PHE A 69 -6.21 -11.08 -4.71
N ARG A 70 -5.61 -11.50 -3.60
CA ARG A 70 -4.15 -11.49 -3.41
C ARG A 70 -3.56 -12.87 -3.58
N MET A 71 -2.86 -13.07 -4.71
CA MET A 71 -2.23 -14.35 -5.07
C MET A 71 -1.27 -14.87 -3.99
N SER A 72 -0.55 -13.99 -3.31
CA SER A 72 0.42 -14.37 -2.27
C SER A 72 -0.21 -15.05 -1.04
N VAL A 73 -1.49 -14.80 -0.78
CA VAL A 73 -2.26 -15.43 0.32
C VAL A 73 -3.40 -16.29 -0.22
N ASN A 74 -3.56 -16.38 -1.54
CA ASN A 74 -4.57 -17.17 -2.25
C ASN A 74 -6.00 -16.93 -1.72
N ARG A 75 -6.35 -15.67 -1.52
CA ARG A 75 -7.70 -15.27 -1.07
C ARG A 75 -7.98 -13.81 -1.36
N THR A 76 -9.25 -13.48 -1.37
CA THR A 76 -9.73 -12.11 -1.43
C THR A 76 -9.60 -11.45 -0.06
N ILE A 77 -9.05 -10.23 -0.02
CA ILE A 77 -8.86 -9.44 1.19
C ILE A 77 -9.29 -8.00 0.98
N TYR A 78 -9.50 -7.28 2.07
CA TYR A 78 -9.63 -5.83 2.03
C TYR A 78 -8.27 -5.14 2.18
N ASN A 79 -8.01 -4.19 1.29
CA ASN A 79 -6.75 -3.46 1.22
C ASN A 79 -6.97 -1.96 1.00
N LEU A 80 -5.89 -1.19 1.15
CA LEU A 80 -5.83 0.20 0.70
C LEU A 80 -5.39 0.24 -0.76
N CYS A 81 -5.80 1.26 -1.50
CA CYS A 81 -5.26 1.57 -2.82
C CYS A 81 -3.74 1.76 -2.72
N ALA A 82 -2.98 1.17 -3.63
CA ALA A 82 -1.52 1.21 -3.58
C ALA A 82 -0.91 0.86 -4.92
N GLY A 83 0.15 1.56 -5.31
CA GLY A 83 0.86 1.26 -6.52
C GLY A 83 2.33 1.64 -6.50
N MET A 84 3.02 1.32 -7.59
CA MET A 84 4.46 1.52 -7.71
C MET A 84 4.77 2.88 -8.31
N LEU A 85 5.82 3.54 -7.79
CA LEU A 85 6.37 4.75 -8.41
C LEU A 85 6.99 4.42 -9.76
N GLU A 86 6.67 5.20 -10.76
CA GLU A 86 7.36 5.20 -12.05
C GLU A 86 8.62 6.07 -11.99
N GLU A 87 9.53 5.88 -12.95
CA GLU A 87 10.78 6.63 -12.99
C GLU A 87 10.53 8.13 -13.18
N GLY A 88 10.97 8.94 -12.23
CA GLY A 88 10.79 10.40 -12.24
C GLY A 88 9.41 10.88 -11.79
N GLU A 89 8.51 9.98 -11.40
CA GLU A 89 7.18 10.32 -10.93
C GLU A 89 7.24 10.89 -9.49
N SER A 90 6.46 11.96 -9.24
CA SER A 90 6.29 12.46 -7.88
C SER A 90 5.35 11.56 -7.06
N VAL A 91 5.43 11.62 -5.72
CA VAL A 91 4.54 10.86 -4.84
C VAL A 91 3.08 11.23 -5.05
N GLU A 92 2.80 12.52 -5.26
CA GLU A 92 1.46 13.03 -5.52
C GLU A 92 0.91 12.56 -6.87
N ASP A 93 1.74 12.54 -7.92
CA ASP A 93 1.31 12.10 -9.24
C ASP A 93 1.05 10.59 -9.24
N CYS A 94 1.93 9.81 -8.62
CA CYS A 94 1.71 8.39 -8.39
C CYS A 94 0.40 8.13 -7.64
N ALA A 95 0.14 8.86 -6.56
CA ALA A 95 -1.10 8.70 -5.81
C ALA A 95 -2.35 9.08 -6.64
N ARG A 96 -2.27 10.10 -7.50
CA ARG A 96 -3.37 10.46 -8.43
C ARG A 96 -3.62 9.39 -9.47
N ARG A 97 -2.55 8.88 -10.09
CA ARG A 97 -2.61 7.84 -11.12
C ARG A 97 -3.18 6.55 -10.55
N GLU A 98 -2.61 6.03 -9.47
CA GLU A 98 -3.03 4.77 -8.87
C GLU A 98 -4.46 4.82 -8.32
N LEU A 99 -4.85 5.93 -7.66
CA LEU A 99 -6.23 6.12 -7.21
C LEU A 99 -7.20 6.04 -8.39
N TYR A 100 -6.84 6.68 -9.51
CA TYR A 100 -7.69 6.68 -10.69
C TYR A 100 -7.72 5.30 -11.38
N GLU A 101 -6.56 4.66 -11.56
CA GLU A 101 -6.45 3.35 -12.23
C GLU A 101 -7.17 2.25 -11.46
N GLU A 102 -7.07 2.22 -10.13
CA GLU A 102 -7.71 1.19 -9.32
C GLU A 102 -9.19 1.49 -8.99
N THR A 103 -9.63 2.74 -9.03
CA THR A 103 -10.96 3.11 -8.51
C THR A 103 -11.79 4.03 -9.40
N GLY A 104 -11.20 4.70 -10.38
CA GLY A 104 -11.84 5.76 -11.17
C GLY A 104 -12.08 7.07 -10.43
N LEU A 105 -11.62 7.17 -9.18
CA LEU A 105 -11.75 8.37 -8.36
C LEU A 105 -10.67 9.40 -8.70
N ARG A 106 -10.92 10.64 -8.34
CA ARG A 106 -9.95 11.74 -8.43
C ARG A 106 -9.60 12.24 -7.04
N VAL A 107 -8.42 12.86 -6.92
CA VAL A 107 -7.99 13.50 -5.68
C VAL A 107 -8.64 14.87 -5.58
N ALA A 108 -9.48 15.10 -4.58
CA ALA A 108 -10.03 16.40 -4.26
C ALA A 108 -9.00 17.26 -3.50
N ARG A 109 -8.31 16.65 -2.52
CA ARG A 109 -7.30 17.34 -1.70
C ARG A 109 -6.33 16.35 -1.07
N PHE A 110 -5.02 16.66 -1.05
CA PHE A 110 -4.04 16.00 -0.20
C PHE A 110 -4.09 16.60 1.21
N PHE A 111 -3.96 15.72 2.21
CA PHE A 111 -3.90 16.11 3.62
C PHE A 111 -2.52 15.97 4.19
N ASP A 112 -1.88 14.82 3.97
CA ASP A 112 -0.56 14.54 4.52
C ASP A 112 0.14 13.46 3.68
N ILE A 113 1.47 13.48 3.69
CA ILE A 113 2.31 12.47 3.05
C ILE A 113 3.39 12.08 4.05
N LEU A 114 3.23 10.91 4.66
CA LEU A 114 4.22 10.42 5.62
C LEU A 114 5.41 9.81 4.90
N PRO A 115 6.63 9.97 5.48
CA PRO A 115 7.83 9.34 4.97
C PRO A 115 7.67 7.82 4.75
N PRO A 116 8.48 7.22 3.86
CA PRO A 116 8.40 5.80 3.59
C PRO A 116 8.53 4.95 4.85
N SER A 117 7.70 3.93 4.94
CA SER A 117 7.75 2.92 6.00
C SER A 117 7.80 1.53 5.40
N TYR A 118 8.52 0.63 6.05
CA TYR A 118 8.67 -0.74 5.61
C TYR A 118 7.40 -1.54 5.80
N SER A 119 7.02 -2.32 4.76
CA SER A 119 5.77 -3.09 4.76
C SER A 119 5.89 -4.46 5.43
N ALA A 120 7.07 -5.10 5.35
CA ALA A 120 7.24 -6.48 5.78
C ALA A 120 8.68 -6.75 6.28
N VAL A 121 9.12 -6.03 7.32
CA VAL A 121 10.50 -6.07 7.86
C VAL A 121 10.98 -7.44 8.32
N GLY A 122 10.09 -8.41 8.46
CA GLY A 122 10.45 -9.78 8.82
C GLY A 122 11.16 -10.55 7.70
N PHE A 123 11.03 -10.11 6.43
CA PHE A 123 11.62 -10.81 5.28
C PHE A 123 11.86 -9.92 4.06
N SER A 124 11.50 -8.64 4.07
CA SER A 124 11.62 -7.75 2.92
C SER A 124 12.02 -6.34 3.34
N ASP A 125 12.74 -5.64 2.45
CA ASP A 125 13.08 -4.23 2.54
C ASP A 125 12.10 -3.31 1.80
N THR A 126 10.97 -3.83 1.34
CA THR A 126 9.94 -3.05 0.62
C THR A 126 9.39 -1.93 1.50
N ALA A 127 9.53 -0.70 1.04
CA ALA A 127 9.02 0.50 1.68
C ALA A 127 8.08 1.27 0.74
N THR A 128 7.06 1.92 1.31
CA THR A 128 6.11 2.77 0.58
C THR A 128 5.82 4.06 1.34
N TRP A 129 5.56 5.14 0.60
CA TRP A 129 4.97 6.35 1.15
C TRP A 129 3.55 6.07 1.62
N LEU A 130 3.09 6.75 2.66
CA LEU A 130 1.69 6.70 3.08
C LEU A 130 1.04 8.06 2.81
N VAL A 131 0.10 8.08 1.88
CA VAL A 131 -0.55 9.30 1.38
C VAL A 131 -1.96 9.37 1.91
N PHE A 132 -2.31 10.48 2.56
CA PHE A 132 -3.64 10.76 3.09
C PHE A 132 -4.32 11.80 2.20
N LEU A 133 -5.51 11.47 1.69
CA LEU A 133 -6.22 12.34 0.76
C LEU A 133 -7.74 12.21 0.83
N GLU A 134 -8.42 13.29 0.49
CA GLU A 134 -9.85 13.30 0.21
C GLU A 134 -10.06 13.00 -1.27
N ALA A 135 -10.95 12.03 -1.56
CA ALA A 135 -11.28 11.65 -2.91
C ALA A 135 -12.62 12.24 -3.36
N GLU A 136 -12.78 12.42 -4.66
CA GLU A 136 -14.03 12.82 -5.29
C GLU A 136 -14.45 11.85 -6.39
N GLY A 137 -15.75 11.82 -6.68
CA GLY A 137 -16.32 10.92 -7.68
C GLY A 137 -17.09 9.74 -7.05
N THR A 138 -17.34 8.74 -7.87
CA THR A 138 -17.96 7.46 -7.48
C THR A 138 -17.06 6.35 -7.98
N PRO A 139 -16.73 5.34 -7.17
CA PRO A 139 -15.90 4.22 -7.61
C PRO A 139 -16.49 3.53 -8.84
N ARG A 140 -15.64 3.25 -9.83
CA ARG A 140 -16.02 2.61 -11.10
C ARG A 140 -14.98 1.54 -11.41
N VAL A 141 -15.21 0.34 -10.92
CA VAL A 141 -14.26 -0.78 -11.07
C VAL A 141 -15.01 -2.06 -11.45
N GLY A 142 -14.39 -2.88 -12.28
CA GLY A 142 -14.91 -4.20 -12.62
C GLY A 142 -16.17 -4.17 -13.46
N ALA A 143 -17.14 -5.04 -13.16
CA ALA A 143 -18.35 -5.26 -13.95
C ALA A 143 -19.27 -4.03 -14.14
N SER A 144 -19.09 -2.96 -13.37
CA SER A 144 -19.83 -1.70 -13.55
C SER A 144 -19.37 -0.89 -14.76
N CYS A 145 -18.19 -1.19 -15.31
CA CYS A 145 -17.67 -0.65 -16.57
C CYS A 145 -17.95 -1.59 -17.76
N ALA A 146 -19.13 -2.17 -17.84
CA ALA A 146 -19.51 -3.14 -18.87
C ALA A 146 -19.57 -2.60 -20.32
N ASN A 147 -19.28 -1.32 -20.55
CA ASN A 147 -19.18 -0.73 -21.87
C ASN A 147 -17.70 -0.47 -22.21
N GLU A 148 -17.13 -1.29 -23.08
CA GLU A 148 -15.77 -1.17 -23.66
C GLU A 148 -15.46 0.19 -24.33
N THR A 149 -16.43 1.06 -24.46
CA THR A 149 -16.33 2.37 -25.12
C THR A 149 -16.20 3.55 -24.15
N CYS A 150 -16.16 3.32 -22.85
CA CYS A 150 -15.98 4.39 -21.88
C CYS A 150 -14.49 4.81 -21.82
N ALA A 151 -14.17 5.96 -22.42
CA ALA A 151 -12.80 6.52 -22.41
C ALA A 151 -12.31 6.87 -20.98
N ASP A 152 -13.22 7.00 -20.02
CA ASP A 152 -12.97 7.39 -18.63
C ASP A 152 -13.08 6.21 -17.64
N CYS A 153 -13.10 4.97 -18.12
CA CYS A 153 -13.13 3.80 -17.24
C CYS A 153 -11.71 3.37 -16.85
N PRO A 154 -11.46 3.08 -15.55
CA PRO A 154 -10.21 2.48 -15.11
C PRO A 154 -9.92 1.19 -15.86
N ARG A 155 -8.71 1.02 -16.34
CA ARG A 155 -8.27 -0.20 -17.01
C ARG A 155 -7.56 -1.10 -16.00
N LEU A 156 -8.30 -2.00 -15.39
CA LEU A 156 -7.69 -3.11 -14.67
C LEU A 156 -6.99 -4.03 -15.66
N SER A 157 -5.85 -4.58 -15.27
CA SER A 157 -5.21 -5.64 -16.04
C SER A 157 -6.05 -6.93 -15.97
N GLU A 158 -5.88 -7.82 -16.94
CA GLU A 158 -6.57 -9.13 -16.96
C GLU A 158 -6.31 -9.99 -15.71
N ASN A 159 -5.27 -9.64 -14.94
CA ASN A 159 -4.85 -10.36 -13.75
C ASN A 159 -5.33 -9.70 -12.45
N GLU A 160 -6.08 -8.63 -12.51
CA GLU A 160 -6.57 -7.88 -11.36
C GLU A 160 -8.06 -8.09 -11.16
N GLU A 161 -8.40 -8.73 -10.05
CA GLU A 161 -9.77 -8.88 -9.56
C GLU A 161 -9.95 -7.93 -8.38
N ILE A 162 -10.34 -6.69 -8.68
CA ILE A 162 -10.48 -5.59 -7.71
C ILE A 162 -11.89 -5.02 -7.77
N SER A 163 -12.44 -4.70 -6.61
CA SER A 163 -13.59 -3.82 -6.47
C SER A 163 -13.28 -2.77 -5.39
N ALA A 164 -13.82 -1.56 -5.55
CA ALA A 164 -13.60 -0.44 -4.64
C ALA A 164 -14.93 0.11 -4.15
N ASP A 165 -15.04 0.43 -2.87
CA ASP A 165 -16.20 1.11 -2.31
C ASP A 165 -15.83 1.95 -1.07
N PHE A 166 -16.73 2.87 -0.71
CA PHE A 166 -16.65 3.69 0.49
C PHE A 166 -17.48 3.09 1.62
N TYR A 167 -16.84 2.84 2.76
CA TYR A 167 -17.44 2.19 3.92
C TYR A 167 -17.59 3.15 5.09
N THR A 168 -18.77 3.12 5.73
CA THR A 168 -19.02 3.88 6.97
C THR A 168 -18.28 3.26 8.15
N ARG A 169 -18.24 3.96 9.28
CA ARG A 169 -17.63 3.46 10.54
C ARG A 169 -18.30 2.20 11.05
N GLU A 170 -19.62 2.13 10.93
CA GLU A 170 -20.42 0.97 11.35
C GLU A 170 -20.15 -0.24 10.49
N GLN A 171 -20.08 -0.05 9.15
CA GLN A 171 -19.72 -1.12 8.23
C GLN A 171 -18.30 -1.64 8.52
N ILE A 172 -17.33 -0.75 8.73
CA ILE A 172 -15.95 -1.14 9.06
C ILE A 172 -15.90 -1.87 10.41
N ASP A 173 -16.67 -1.47 11.41
CA ASP A 173 -16.70 -2.21 12.68
C ASP A 173 -17.15 -3.66 12.51
N GLU A 174 -18.13 -3.92 11.66
CA GLU A 174 -18.57 -5.29 11.35
C GLU A 174 -17.54 -6.03 10.48
N MET A 175 -16.97 -5.35 9.46
CA MET A 175 -15.96 -5.94 8.58
C MET A 175 -14.70 -6.36 9.34
N LEU A 176 -14.26 -5.60 10.32
CA LEU A 176 -13.11 -5.93 11.16
C LEU A 176 -13.29 -7.22 12.00
N LYS A 177 -14.53 -7.67 12.20
CA LYS A 177 -14.85 -8.91 12.93
C LYS A 177 -14.95 -10.13 12.00
N THR A 178 -15.31 -9.92 10.74
CA THR A 178 -15.74 -10.98 9.82
C THR A 178 -14.87 -11.13 8.60
N GLU A 179 -14.18 -10.07 8.15
CA GLU A 179 -13.45 -10.03 6.90
C GLU A 179 -11.92 -10.12 7.08
N THR A 180 -11.23 -10.44 6.01
CA THR A 180 -9.77 -10.52 6.00
C THR A 180 -9.17 -9.23 5.43
N PHE A 181 -8.16 -8.70 6.11
CA PHE A 181 -7.47 -7.47 5.75
C PHE A 181 -5.97 -7.68 5.59
N SER A 182 -5.31 -6.78 4.84
CA SER A 182 -3.87 -6.59 5.02
C SER A 182 -3.60 -5.89 6.36
N SER A 183 -2.41 -6.05 6.94
CA SER A 183 -2.10 -5.47 8.25
C SER A 183 -2.25 -3.95 8.30
N ARG A 184 -1.81 -3.26 7.23
CA ARG A 184 -1.91 -1.79 7.14
C ARG A 184 -3.36 -1.34 6.99
N SER A 185 -4.13 -1.98 6.10
CA SER A 185 -5.55 -1.65 5.92
C SER A 185 -6.37 -1.93 7.16
N GLN A 186 -6.09 -3.02 7.88
CA GLN A 186 -6.73 -3.33 9.15
C GLN A 186 -6.48 -2.25 10.21
N THR A 187 -5.22 -1.80 10.31
CA THR A 187 -4.84 -0.73 11.26
C THR A 187 -5.52 0.59 10.91
N VAL A 188 -5.53 0.98 9.63
CA VAL A 188 -6.19 2.21 9.17
C VAL A 188 -7.70 2.12 9.37
N ALA A 189 -8.33 0.99 9.05
CA ALA A 189 -9.75 0.76 9.25
C ALA A 189 -10.14 0.86 10.74
N TRP A 190 -9.34 0.23 11.62
CA TRP A 190 -9.55 0.34 13.07
C TRP A 190 -9.41 1.79 13.56
N PHE A 191 -8.40 2.52 13.07
CA PHE A 191 -8.18 3.91 13.44
C PHE A 191 -9.31 4.81 12.94
N PHE A 192 -9.77 4.60 11.70
CA PHE A 192 -10.90 5.32 11.11
C PHE A 192 -12.20 5.12 11.92
N LYS A 193 -12.56 3.88 12.25
CA LYS A 193 -13.79 3.62 13.01
C LYS A 193 -13.82 4.31 14.38
N ASN A 194 -12.65 4.56 14.96
CA ASN A 194 -12.49 5.22 16.26
C ASN A 194 -12.28 6.76 16.16
N GLY A 195 -12.54 7.36 15.00
CA GLY A 195 -12.49 8.81 14.84
C GLY A 195 -11.11 9.39 14.52
N GLY A 196 -10.15 8.53 14.19
CA GLY A 196 -8.74 8.93 14.03
C GLY A 196 -8.34 9.52 12.70
N LEU A 197 -9.21 9.57 11.67
CA LEU A 197 -8.89 10.20 10.38
C LEU A 197 -9.64 11.52 10.19
N PRO A 198 -9.10 12.45 9.36
CA PRO A 198 -9.76 13.72 9.03
C PRO A 198 -11.13 13.51 8.38
N GLY A 199 -12.06 14.44 8.58
CA GLY A 199 -13.43 14.37 8.08
C GLY A 199 -14.43 13.79 9.08
N ALA A 200 -13.97 13.13 10.13
CA ALA A 200 -14.79 12.51 11.17
C ALA A 200 -14.91 13.39 12.41
N GLY A 201 -15.54 14.54 12.29
CA GLY A 201 -15.79 15.44 13.43
C GLY A 201 -14.66 16.45 13.69
N GLU A 202 -15.02 17.54 14.37
CA GLU A 202 -14.17 18.70 14.68
C GLU A 202 -12.99 18.34 15.63
N GLY A 203 -11.93 17.74 15.15
CA GLY A 203 -10.84 17.37 16.06
C GLY A 203 -9.45 17.23 15.49
N TRP A 204 -9.31 16.94 14.23
CA TRP A 204 -7.99 16.79 13.66
C TRP A 204 -7.40 18.14 13.26
N ARG A 205 -6.57 18.72 14.13
CA ARG A 205 -5.74 19.88 13.77
C ARG A 205 -4.42 19.34 13.27
N GLY A 206 -4.25 19.31 11.93
CA GLY A 206 -2.96 19.06 11.32
C GLY A 206 -1.91 19.95 11.98
N SER A 207 -0.77 19.37 12.32
CA SER A 207 0.40 20.13 12.78
C SER A 207 0.75 21.13 11.68
N LYS A 208 0.59 22.42 11.97
CA LYS A 208 1.15 23.45 11.11
C LYS A 208 2.68 23.28 11.16
N ALA A 209 3.27 22.98 10.00
CA ALA A 209 4.69 23.11 9.79
C ALA A 209 5.11 24.59 9.96
#